data_34ddf9c7a3d3ce88fe1dda6d6f6d7d64
#
_entry.id   34ddf9c7a3d3ce88fe1dda6d6f6d7d64
#
_cell.length_a   1.000
_cell.length_b   1.000
_cell.length_c   1.000
_cell.angle_alpha   90.00
_cell.angle_beta   90.00
_cell.angle_gamma   90.00
#
_symmetry.space_group_name_H-M   'P 1'
#
loop_
_entity.id
_entity.type
_entity.pdbx_description
1 polymer ?
#
loop_
_entity_poly.entity_id
_entity_poly.type
_entity_poly.pdbx_seq_one_letter_code
_entity_poly.pdbx_strand_id
1 'polypeptide(L)' 'MRFENIASRMLAGYMPGGYAAVTRRQVVQFLMKEFGVDESTVTRWRQKGAIPQDKAEALVVKYPEFKEANDD' A
#
# COMPACT_ATOMS: atom_id res chain seq x y z
N MET A 1 0.71 7.89 5.60
CA MET A 1 1.22 7.53 4.24
C MET A 1 0.14 7.75 3.20
N ARG A 2 0.47 8.45 2.15
CA ARG A 2 -0.48 8.69 1.07
C ARG A 2 -0.69 7.44 0.25
N PHE A 3 -1.95 7.14 -0.05
CA PHE A 3 -2.29 5.97 -0.86
C PHE A 3 -1.61 5.99 -2.23
N GLU A 4 -1.58 7.14 -2.90
CA GLU A 4 -0.96 7.25 -4.22
C GLU A 4 0.55 7.02 -4.19
N ASN A 5 1.22 7.33 -3.10
CA ASN A 5 2.65 7.05 -2.98
C ASN A 5 2.92 5.56 -2.97
N ILE A 6 2.10 4.79 -2.26
CA ILE A 6 2.20 3.33 -2.26
C ILE A 6 1.89 2.78 -3.64
N ALA A 7 0.76 3.22 -4.21
CA ALA A 7 0.32 2.73 -5.51
C ALA A 7 1.37 3.02 -6.59
N SER A 8 1.94 4.22 -6.61
CA SER A 8 2.96 4.59 -7.58
C SER A 8 4.19 3.72 -7.48
N ARG A 9 4.66 3.44 -6.26
CA ARG A 9 5.82 2.57 -6.07
C ARG A 9 5.55 1.16 -6.55
N MET A 10 4.40 0.61 -6.21
CA MET A 10 4.05 -0.74 -6.63
C MET A 10 3.89 -0.84 -8.14
N LEU A 11 3.25 0.15 -8.76
CA LEU A 11 3.08 0.19 -10.20
C LEU A 11 4.40 0.40 -10.94
N ALA A 12 5.38 1.01 -10.28
CA ALA A 12 6.72 1.18 -10.83
C ALA A 12 7.62 -0.07 -10.64
N GLY A 13 7.06 -1.15 -10.07
CA GLY A 13 7.79 -2.39 -9.91
C GLY A 13 8.32 -2.66 -8.51
N TYR A 14 8.01 -1.81 -7.56
CA TYR A 14 8.47 -1.99 -6.18
C TYR A 14 7.45 -2.80 -5.37
N MET A 15 7.29 -4.07 -5.75
CA MET A 15 6.39 -4.95 -5.02
C MET A 15 7.17 -5.79 -4.01
N PRO A 16 6.87 -5.66 -2.73
CA PRO A 16 7.51 -6.49 -1.72
C PRO A 16 7.10 -7.95 -1.87
N GLY A 17 8.00 -8.86 -1.49
CA GLY A 17 7.70 -10.29 -1.51
C GLY A 17 7.64 -10.91 -2.91
N GLY A 18 8.16 -10.25 -3.93
CA GLY A 18 8.18 -10.78 -5.28
C GLY A 18 6.87 -10.69 -6.04
N TYR A 19 5.89 -9.98 -5.50
CA TYR A 19 4.64 -9.75 -6.22
C TYR A 19 4.87 -8.78 -7.36
N ALA A 20 4.22 -9.03 -8.50
CA ALA A 20 4.24 -8.09 -9.62
C ALA A 20 2.89 -7.37 -9.67
N ALA A 21 2.87 -6.10 -9.32
CA ALA A 21 1.67 -5.29 -9.48
C ALA A 21 1.77 -4.55 -10.79
N VAL A 22 0.88 -4.87 -11.71
CA VAL A 22 0.79 -4.18 -12.99
C VAL A 22 -0.48 -3.34 -13.10
N THR A 23 -1.39 -3.44 -12.14
CA THR A 23 -2.65 -2.69 -12.14
C THR A 23 -2.97 -2.20 -10.73
N ARG A 24 -3.81 -1.16 -10.65
CA ARG A 24 -4.30 -0.66 -9.36
C ARG A 24 -5.10 -1.71 -8.61
N ARG A 25 -5.79 -2.59 -9.31
CA ARG A 25 -6.54 -3.68 -8.68
C ARG A 25 -5.60 -4.61 -7.90
N GLN A 26 -4.43 -4.89 -8.45
CA GLN A 26 -3.45 -5.72 -7.76
C GLN A 26 -2.88 -5.03 -6.53
N VAL A 27 -2.73 -3.71 -6.56
CA VAL A 27 -2.34 -2.93 -5.38
C VAL A 27 -3.40 -3.08 -4.28
N VAL A 28 -4.67 -2.95 -4.64
CA VAL A 28 -5.78 -3.12 -3.68
C VAL A 28 -5.75 -4.54 -3.10
N GLN A 29 -5.60 -5.56 -3.93
CA GLN A 29 -5.56 -6.94 -3.48
C GLN A 29 -4.38 -7.19 -2.53
N PHE A 30 -3.23 -6.61 -2.80
CA PHE A 30 -2.07 -6.71 -1.93
C PHE A 30 -2.37 -6.14 -0.55
N LEU A 31 -2.97 -4.95 -0.49
CA LEU A 31 -3.29 -4.31 0.78
C LEU A 31 -4.35 -5.08 1.55
N MET A 32 -5.34 -5.63 0.87
CA MET A 32 -6.34 -6.48 1.50
C MET A 32 -5.69 -7.69 2.19
N LYS A 33 -4.80 -8.35 1.49
CA LYS A 33 -4.12 -9.54 2.00
C LYS A 33 -3.14 -9.18 3.12
N GLU A 34 -2.41 -8.10 2.94
CA GLU A 34 -1.38 -7.70 3.90
C GLU A 34 -1.97 -7.34 5.26
N PHE A 35 -3.10 -6.66 5.28
CA PHE A 35 -3.72 -6.19 6.51
C PHE A 35 -4.94 -7.01 6.93
N GLY A 36 -5.33 -8.02 6.16
CA GLY A 36 -6.49 -8.84 6.48
C GLY A 36 -7.79 -8.05 6.47
N VAL A 37 -7.94 -7.10 5.57
CA VAL A 37 -9.13 -6.25 5.45
C VAL A 37 -9.83 -6.52 4.13
N ASP A 38 -11.09 -6.05 4.04
CA ASP A 38 -11.87 -6.23 2.82
C ASP A 38 -11.63 -5.11 1.81
N GLU A 39 -12.15 -5.30 0.60
CA GLU A 39 -11.97 -4.35 -0.49
C GLU A 39 -12.57 -2.98 -0.13
N SER A 40 -13.73 -2.97 0.54
CA SER A 40 -14.37 -1.70 0.90
C SER A 40 -13.51 -0.86 1.83
N THR A 41 -12.77 -1.50 2.72
CA THR A 41 -11.83 -0.81 3.61
C THR A 41 -10.70 -0.17 2.83
N VAL A 42 -10.08 -0.90 1.90
CA VAL A 42 -9.00 -0.36 1.07
C VAL A 42 -9.53 0.75 0.16
N THR A 43 -10.72 0.57 -0.40
CA THR A 43 -11.34 1.60 -1.24
C THR A 43 -11.57 2.88 -0.45
N ARG A 44 -11.98 2.76 0.81
CA ARG A 44 -12.15 3.92 1.68
C ARG A 44 -10.82 4.65 1.91
N TRP A 45 -9.74 3.91 2.13
CA TRP A 45 -8.42 4.52 2.26
C TRP A 45 -8.04 5.28 0.98
N ARG A 46 -8.33 4.69 -0.16
CA ARG A 46 -8.06 5.33 -1.45
C ARG A 46 -8.85 6.63 -1.61
N GLN A 47 -10.13 6.60 -1.23
CA GLN A 47 -10.98 7.79 -1.30
C GLN A 47 -10.49 8.91 -0.38
N LYS A 48 -10.01 8.55 0.81
CA LYS A 48 -9.43 9.51 1.75
C LYS A 48 -8.04 9.96 1.32
N GLY A 49 -7.40 9.22 0.45
CA GLY A 49 -6.06 9.53 -0.02
C GLY A 49 -4.95 9.11 0.91
N ALA A 50 -5.25 8.38 1.98
CA ALA A 50 -4.24 7.98 2.96
C ALA A 50 -4.57 6.65 3.62
N ILE A 51 -3.51 5.93 4.02
CA ILE A 51 -3.62 4.72 4.83
C ILE A 51 -3.50 5.15 6.29
N PRO A 52 -4.25 4.52 7.22
CA PRO A 52 -4.11 4.83 8.66
C PRO A 52 -2.65 4.74 9.11
N GLN A 53 -2.26 5.62 10.02
CA GLN A 53 -0.87 5.74 10.44
C GLN A 53 -0.32 4.44 11.02
N ASP A 54 -1.12 3.72 11.83
CA ASP A 54 -0.69 2.44 12.39
C ASP A 54 -0.42 1.40 11.30
N LYS A 55 -1.23 1.38 10.25
CA LYS A 55 -1.03 0.48 9.12
C LYS A 55 0.21 0.88 8.31
N ALA A 56 0.42 2.18 8.14
CA ALA A 56 1.60 2.67 7.43
C ALA A 56 2.88 2.30 8.17
N GLU A 57 2.90 2.44 9.48
CA GLU A 57 4.05 2.07 10.30
C GLU A 57 4.34 0.58 10.22
N ALA A 58 3.30 -0.26 10.28
CA ALA A 58 3.46 -1.71 10.16
C ALA A 58 4.02 -2.08 8.78
N LEU A 59 3.57 -1.40 7.73
CA LEU A 59 4.05 -1.65 6.38
C LEU A 59 5.54 -1.29 6.24
N VAL A 60 5.95 -0.17 6.81
CA VAL A 60 7.36 0.27 6.77
C VAL A 60 8.25 -0.68 7.57
N VAL A 61 7.78 -1.17 8.71
CA VAL A 61 8.55 -2.12 9.52
C VAL A 61 8.76 -3.43 8.75
N LYS A 62 7.71 -3.93 8.11
CA LYS A 62 7.78 -5.19 7.36
C LYS A 62 8.53 -5.03 6.04
N TYR A 63 8.35 -3.89 5.38
CA TYR A 63 8.95 -3.60 4.08
C TYR A 63 9.62 -2.23 4.13
N PRO A 64 10.89 -2.17 4.58
CA PRO A 64 11.60 -0.89 4.77
C PRO A 64 11.70 -0.02 3.52
N GLU A 65 11.55 -0.62 2.34
CA GLU A 65 11.59 0.14 1.08
C GLU A 65 10.44 1.13 0.95
N PHE A 66 9.40 1.00 1.77
CA PHE A 66 8.29 1.95 1.78
C PHE A 66 8.53 3.16 2.69
N LYS A 67 9.68 3.23 3.36
CA LYS A 67 9.98 4.33 4.25
C LYS A 67 9.93 5.68 3.53
N GLU A 68 10.46 5.75 2.33
CA GLU A 68 10.45 6.99 1.55
C GLU A 68 9.03 7.44 1.21
N ALA A 69 8.14 6.49 0.94
CA ALA A 69 6.73 6.81 0.66
C ALA A 69 6.04 7.38 1.89
N ASN A 70 6.48 6.98 3.09
CA ASN A 70 5.90 7.45 4.35
C ASN A 70 6.44 8.82 4.77
N ASP A 71 7.58 9.24 4.24
CA ASP A 71 8.23 10.50 4.62
C ASP A 71 7.66 11.73 3.91
N ASP A 72 6.58 11.57 3.22
CA ASP A 72 5.94 12.66 2.47
C ASP A 72 5.22 13.65 3.39
#